data_cde0df52eb84f9c37a74aac18120a85e
#
_entry.id   cde0df52eb84f9c37a74aac18120a85e
#
_cell.length_a   1.000
_cell.length_b   1.000
_cell.length_c   1.000
_cell.angle_alpha   90.00
_cell.angle_beta   90.00
_cell.angle_gamma   90.00
#
_symmetry.space_group_name_H-M   'P 1'
#
loop_
_entity.id
_entity.type
_entity.pdbx_description
1 polymer ?
#
loop_
_entity_poly.entity_id
_entity_poly.type
_entity_poly.pdbx_seq_one_letter_code
_entity_poly.pdbx_strand_id
1 'polypeptide(L)'
;MVENNRTGIFLILIGMTIFSIHDSLIKVLSTDISLIQLQFVRSLVGILTIIAYLKLTHQPLIFRTGYPLLTIVRGLLSFFGYSAFYLAQSKMPIANISVLFLTSPFFITIISIFFFGSRVGWRRWLTMVIGFCGVIFICSPEGGKFNLYYVIPVLVAVAYALSVILAKKTADKDTLYQTIVFQYLLLDQYQLCLA
;
A
#
# COMPACT_ATOMS: atom_id res chain seq x y z
N MET A 1 -16.73 -6.41 -23.26
CA MET A 1 -15.88 -5.21 -23.28
C MET A 1 -14.43 -5.65 -23.21
N VAL A 2 -13.75 -5.68 -24.35
CA VAL A 2 -12.28 -5.85 -24.41
C VAL A 2 -11.71 -4.44 -24.29
N GLU A 3 -11.83 -3.85 -23.08
CA GLU A 3 -11.24 -2.55 -22.81
C GLU A 3 -9.73 -2.70 -22.75
N ASN A 4 -9.10 -2.04 -23.69
CA ASN A 4 -7.72 -1.56 -23.75
C ASN A 4 -6.80 -1.98 -22.61
N ASN A 5 -6.51 -3.28 -22.56
CA ASN A 5 -5.55 -3.85 -21.61
C ASN A 5 -4.18 -3.13 -21.70
N ARG A 6 -3.87 -2.56 -22.87
CA ARG A 6 -2.64 -1.77 -23.11
C ARG A 6 -2.64 -0.44 -22.36
N THR A 7 -3.77 0.27 -22.33
CA THR A 7 -3.91 1.55 -21.58
C THR A 7 -3.79 1.29 -20.08
N GLY A 8 -4.42 0.22 -19.59
CA GLY A 8 -4.30 -0.17 -18.18
C GLY A 8 -2.85 -0.49 -17.76
N ILE A 9 -2.14 -1.25 -18.59
CA ILE A 9 -0.72 -1.57 -18.36
C ILE A 9 0.12 -0.29 -18.35
N PHE A 10 -0.08 0.62 -19.31
CA PHE A 10 0.66 1.87 -19.40
C PHE A 10 0.42 2.77 -18.18
N LEU A 11 -0.81 2.89 -17.71
CA LEU A 11 -1.15 3.65 -16.50
C LEU A 11 -0.52 3.05 -15.24
N ILE A 12 -0.48 1.71 -15.13
CA ILE A 12 0.20 1.04 -14.02
C ILE A 12 1.70 1.31 -14.06
N LEU A 13 2.33 1.26 -15.22
CA LEU A 13 3.77 1.54 -15.36
C LEU A 13 4.10 2.98 -14.94
N ILE A 14 3.31 3.97 -15.38
CA ILE A 14 3.47 5.36 -14.95
C ILE A 14 3.30 5.46 -13.43
N GLY A 15 2.25 4.87 -12.87
CA GLY A 15 1.99 4.89 -11.43
C GLY A 15 3.14 4.28 -10.62
N MET A 16 3.69 3.15 -11.07
CA MET A 16 4.84 2.51 -10.41
C MET A 16 6.11 3.34 -10.52
N THR A 17 6.34 4.03 -11.64
CA THR A 17 7.49 4.94 -11.79
C THR A 17 7.38 6.12 -10.83
N ILE A 18 6.21 6.76 -10.74
CA ILE A 18 5.96 7.85 -9.79
C ILE A 18 6.14 7.37 -8.35
N PHE A 19 5.64 6.17 -8.03
CA PHE A 19 5.78 5.56 -6.71
C PHE A 19 7.26 5.31 -6.35
N SER A 20 8.06 4.80 -7.29
CA SER A 20 9.50 4.61 -7.09
C SER A 20 10.26 5.91 -6.82
N ILE A 21 9.93 6.98 -7.57
CA ILE A 21 10.52 8.31 -7.35
C ILE A 21 10.15 8.83 -5.97
N HIS A 22 8.87 8.72 -5.59
CA HIS A 22 8.37 9.11 -4.28
C HIS A 22 9.10 8.38 -3.15
N ASP A 23 9.27 7.06 -3.23
CA ASP A 23 9.97 6.28 -2.20
C ASP A 23 11.45 6.65 -2.07
N SER A 24 12.09 6.95 -3.20
CA SER A 24 13.48 7.42 -3.22
C SER A 24 13.62 8.79 -2.55
N LEU A 25 12.68 9.71 -2.80
CA LEU A 25 12.66 11.02 -2.16
C LEU A 25 12.44 10.91 -0.64
N ILE A 26 11.50 10.06 -0.21
CA ILE A 26 11.29 9.81 1.23
C ILE A 26 12.56 9.27 1.89
N LYS A 27 13.28 8.37 1.24
CA LYS A 27 14.53 7.84 1.79
C LYS A 27 15.57 8.95 2.02
N VAL A 28 15.72 9.85 1.06
CA VAL A 28 16.66 10.99 1.20
C VAL A 28 16.20 11.93 2.31
N LEU A 29 14.93 12.29 2.34
CA LEU A 29 14.38 13.22 3.33
C LEU A 29 14.31 12.62 4.75
N SER A 30 14.21 11.31 4.87
CA SER A 30 14.15 10.63 6.18
C SER A 30 15.44 10.71 7.01
N THR A 31 16.53 11.23 6.43
CA THR A 31 17.77 11.51 7.17
C THR A 31 17.66 12.77 8.02
N ASP A 32 16.91 13.78 7.57
CA ASP A 32 16.86 15.11 8.18
C ASP A 32 15.51 15.44 8.80
N ILE A 33 14.46 14.75 8.38
CA ILE A 33 13.06 15.00 8.78
C ILE A 33 12.48 13.77 9.46
N SER A 34 11.69 13.97 10.54
CA SER A 34 11.05 12.85 11.22
C SER A 34 10.04 12.14 10.31
N LEU A 35 9.95 10.82 10.45
CA LEU A 35 9.04 9.99 9.64
C LEU A 35 7.58 10.41 9.80
N ILE A 36 7.18 10.89 10.97
CA ILE A 36 5.83 11.37 11.26
C ILE A 36 5.54 12.63 10.45
N GLN A 37 6.48 13.58 10.39
CA GLN A 37 6.33 14.80 9.60
C GLN A 37 6.24 14.50 8.10
N LEU A 38 7.06 13.59 7.59
CA LEU A 38 7.00 13.17 6.18
C LEU A 38 5.66 12.55 5.83
N GLN A 39 5.13 11.71 6.71
CA GLN A 39 3.83 11.07 6.51
C GLN A 39 2.69 12.08 6.58
N PHE A 40 2.75 13.06 7.49
CA PHE A 40 1.78 14.14 7.59
C PHE A 40 1.73 14.98 6.31
N VAL A 41 2.89 15.45 5.83
CA VAL A 41 2.98 16.22 4.58
C VAL A 41 2.42 15.43 3.40
N ARG A 42 2.76 14.14 3.30
CA ARG A 42 2.23 13.24 2.27
C ARG A 42 0.70 13.17 2.31
N SER A 43 0.12 12.98 3.49
CA SER A 43 -1.33 12.88 3.64
C SER A 43 -2.01 14.20 3.30
N LEU A 44 -1.45 15.32 3.75
CA LEU A 44 -1.95 16.65 3.44
C LEU A 44 -1.97 16.91 1.92
N VAL A 45 -0.86 16.65 1.23
CA VAL A 45 -0.77 16.77 -0.23
C VAL A 45 -1.77 15.84 -0.92
N GLY A 46 -1.91 14.61 -0.43
CA GLY A 46 -2.88 13.64 -0.95
C GLY A 46 -4.33 14.14 -0.86
N ILE A 47 -4.72 14.67 0.31
CA ILE A 47 -6.06 15.26 0.52
C ILE A 47 -6.29 16.46 -0.41
N LEU A 48 -5.34 17.39 -0.47
CA LEU A 48 -5.44 18.57 -1.33
C LEU A 48 -5.58 18.19 -2.79
N THR A 49 -4.80 17.21 -3.25
CA THR A 49 -4.87 16.71 -4.63
C THR A 49 -6.24 16.10 -4.95
N ILE A 50 -6.80 15.31 -4.04
CA ILE A 50 -8.12 14.71 -4.23
C ILE A 50 -9.22 15.78 -4.22
N ILE A 51 -9.17 16.73 -3.29
CA ILE A 51 -10.14 17.83 -3.25
C ILE A 51 -10.08 18.66 -4.54
N ALA A 52 -8.87 18.97 -5.02
CA ALA A 52 -8.69 19.69 -6.28
C ALA A 52 -9.27 18.88 -7.46
N TYR A 53 -8.99 17.58 -7.52
CA TYR A 53 -9.53 16.70 -8.57
C TYR A 53 -11.07 16.65 -8.54
N LEU A 54 -11.69 16.48 -7.35
CA LEU A 54 -13.14 16.44 -7.21
C LEU A 54 -13.81 17.76 -7.60
N LYS A 55 -13.18 18.90 -7.27
CA LYS A 55 -13.65 20.22 -7.71
C LYS A 55 -13.57 20.39 -9.22
N LEU A 56 -12.46 19.98 -9.84
CA LEU A 56 -12.26 20.07 -11.29
C LEU A 56 -13.20 19.16 -12.08
N THR A 57 -13.55 17.99 -11.53
CA THR A 57 -14.45 17.02 -12.16
C THR A 57 -15.92 17.19 -11.76
N HIS A 58 -16.24 18.23 -10.97
CA HIS A 58 -17.59 18.50 -10.45
C HIS A 58 -18.21 17.28 -9.73
N GLN A 59 -17.41 16.42 -9.14
CA GLN A 59 -17.90 15.27 -8.40
C GLN A 59 -18.25 15.67 -6.95
N PRO A 60 -19.37 15.18 -6.38
CA PRO A 60 -19.77 15.54 -5.04
C PRO A 60 -18.78 14.95 -4.00
N LEU A 61 -18.36 15.78 -3.05
CA LEU A 61 -17.65 15.35 -1.84
C LEU A 61 -18.65 14.64 -0.92
N ILE A 62 -18.69 13.31 -0.96
CA ILE A 62 -19.57 12.53 -0.10
C ILE A 62 -18.74 11.96 1.05
N PHE A 63 -18.95 12.50 2.25
CA PHE A 63 -18.33 12.02 3.50
C PHE A 63 -19.10 10.87 4.16
N ARG A 64 -19.91 10.13 3.41
CA ARG A 64 -20.72 9.05 3.96
C ARG A 64 -20.26 7.73 3.36
N THR A 65 -19.77 6.82 4.20
CA THR A 65 -19.39 5.46 3.80
C THR A 65 -20.50 4.47 4.12
N GLY A 66 -20.71 3.50 3.25
CA GLY A 66 -21.65 2.39 3.47
C GLY A 66 -21.14 1.37 4.49
N TYR A 67 -19.83 1.36 4.79
CA TYR A 67 -19.18 0.42 5.70
C TYR A 67 -18.20 1.10 6.66
N PRO A 68 -18.67 1.89 7.65
CA PRO A 68 -17.80 2.71 8.49
C PRO A 68 -16.74 1.89 9.24
N LEU A 69 -17.12 0.73 9.79
CA LEU A 69 -16.18 -0.13 10.50
C LEU A 69 -15.05 -0.64 9.62
N LEU A 70 -15.36 -1.11 8.41
CA LEU A 70 -14.35 -1.60 7.47
C LEU A 70 -13.41 -0.48 7.01
N THR A 71 -13.95 0.72 6.83
CA THR A 71 -13.17 1.91 6.46
C THR A 71 -12.20 2.30 7.57
N ILE A 72 -12.64 2.28 8.84
CA ILE A 72 -11.78 2.54 10.00
C ILE A 72 -10.66 1.49 10.11
N VAL A 73 -11.02 0.20 10.05
CA VAL A 73 -10.02 -0.89 10.09
C VAL A 73 -9.00 -0.74 8.98
N ARG A 74 -9.44 -0.40 7.77
CA ARG A 74 -8.55 -0.17 6.64
C ARG A 74 -7.65 1.04 6.85
N GLY A 75 -8.16 2.14 7.41
CA GLY A 75 -7.37 3.31 7.78
C GLY A 75 -6.27 2.95 8.79
N LEU A 76 -6.61 2.20 9.83
CA LEU A 76 -5.66 1.71 10.83
C LEU A 76 -4.59 0.81 10.21
N LEU A 77 -4.98 -0.16 9.38
CA LEU A 77 -4.03 -1.02 8.66
C LEU A 77 -3.07 -0.21 7.78
N SER A 78 -3.57 0.82 7.10
CA SER A 78 -2.75 1.70 6.28
C SER A 78 -1.79 2.52 7.14
N PHE A 79 -2.26 3.09 8.25
CA PHE A 79 -1.43 3.87 9.17
C PHE A 79 -0.26 3.03 9.73
N PHE A 80 -0.57 1.89 10.34
CA PHE A 80 0.46 1.00 10.86
C PHE A 80 1.37 0.45 9.76
N GLY A 81 0.81 0.13 8.59
CA GLY A 81 1.57 -0.32 7.44
C GLY A 81 2.58 0.72 6.97
N TYR A 82 2.18 1.97 6.74
CA TYR A 82 3.09 3.03 6.33
C TYR A 82 4.12 3.37 7.41
N SER A 83 3.72 3.45 8.69
CA SER A 83 4.63 3.71 9.78
C SER A 83 5.70 2.63 9.90
N ALA A 84 5.30 1.35 9.81
CA ALA A 84 6.23 0.22 9.82
C ALA A 84 7.14 0.20 8.58
N PHE A 85 6.61 0.55 7.40
CA PHE A 85 7.39 0.65 6.16
C PHE A 85 8.49 1.70 6.28
N TYR A 86 8.17 2.89 6.79
CA TYR A 86 9.15 3.95 7.00
C TYR A 86 10.17 3.60 8.09
N LEU A 87 9.73 2.93 9.15
CA LEU A 87 10.65 2.39 10.16
C LEU A 87 11.65 1.42 9.52
N ALA A 88 11.19 0.54 8.65
CA ALA A 88 12.07 -0.36 7.92
C ALA A 88 13.06 0.41 7.02
N GLN A 89 12.60 1.47 6.34
CA GLN A 89 13.46 2.32 5.48
C GLN A 89 14.60 2.99 6.25
N SER A 90 14.41 3.34 7.51
CA SER A 90 15.48 3.90 8.33
C SER A 90 16.55 2.89 8.74
N LYS A 91 16.25 1.58 8.69
CA LYS A 91 17.11 0.50 9.19
C LYS A 91 17.68 -0.43 8.11
N MET A 92 17.10 -0.38 6.90
CA MET A 92 17.43 -1.31 5.82
C MET A 92 17.55 -0.58 4.48
N PRO A 93 18.31 -1.14 3.50
CA PRO A 93 18.30 -0.67 2.12
C PRO A 93 16.91 -0.76 1.50
N ILE A 94 16.50 0.27 0.75
CA ILE A 94 15.19 0.30 0.06
C ILE A 94 15.01 -0.94 -0.83
N ALA A 95 16.05 -1.39 -1.51
CA ALA A 95 15.99 -2.56 -2.38
C ALA A 95 15.46 -3.79 -1.65
N ASN A 96 15.97 -4.08 -0.44
CA ASN A 96 15.54 -5.23 0.36
C ASN A 96 14.07 -5.09 0.80
N ILE A 97 13.67 -3.87 1.21
CA ILE A 97 12.29 -3.59 1.62
C ILE A 97 11.34 -3.79 0.45
N SER A 98 11.66 -3.22 -0.71
CA SER A 98 10.83 -3.31 -1.92
C SER A 98 10.69 -4.76 -2.38
N VAL A 99 11.76 -5.53 -2.36
CA VAL A 99 11.73 -6.95 -2.73
C VAL A 99 10.88 -7.76 -1.76
N LEU A 100 11.01 -7.54 -0.46
CA LEU A 100 10.15 -8.19 0.54
C LEU A 100 8.69 -7.78 0.41
N PHE A 101 8.41 -6.51 0.10
CA PHE A 101 7.06 -6.02 -0.15
C PHE A 101 6.42 -6.64 -1.41
N LEU A 102 7.23 -7.08 -2.39
CA LEU A 102 6.73 -7.84 -3.56
C LEU A 102 6.12 -9.19 -3.19
N THR A 103 6.20 -9.64 -1.94
CA THR A 103 5.42 -10.77 -1.43
C THR A 103 3.93 -10.44 -1.27
N SER A 104 3.53 -9.16 -1.31
CA SER A 104 2.14 -8.73 -1.13
C SER A 104 1.14 -9.37 -2.10
N PRO A 105 1.40 -9.58 -3.40
CA PRO A 105 0.47 -10.30 -4.29
C PRO A 105 0.20 -11.74 -3.86
N PHE A 106 1.18 -12.38 -3.20
CA PHE A 106 1.01 -13.72 -2.64
C PHE A 106 -0.03 -13.69 -1.51
N PHE A 107 0.12 -12.77 -0.55
CA PHE A 107 -0.85 -12.60 0.54
C PHE A 107 -2.22 -12.16 0.03
N ILE A 108 -2.30 -11.25 -0.94
CA ILE A 108 -3.57 -10.85 -1.57
C ILE A 108 -4.27 -12.07 -2.16
N THR A 109 -3.55 -12.95 -2.82
CA THR A 109 -4.12 -14.15 -3.44
C THR A 109 -4.63 -15.13 -2.39
N ILE A 110 -3.84 -15.42 -1.35
CA ILE A 110 -4.24 -16.31 -0.26
C ILE A 110 -5.49 -15.76 0.44
N ILE A 111 -5.46 -14.51 0.86
CA ILE A 111 -6.58 -13.87 1.56
C ILE A 111 -7.83 -13.83 0.66
N SER A 112 -7.67 -13.57 -0.64
CA SER A 112 -8.77 -13.55 -1.61
C SER A 112 -9.45 -14.92 -1.75
N ILE A 113 -8.71 -16.02 -1.61
CA ILE A 113 -9.30 -17.38 -1.61
C ILE A 113 -10.21 -17.54 -0.39
N PHE A 114 -9.75 -17.15 0.79
CA PHE A 114 -10.51 -17.28 2.04
C PHE A 114 -11.74 -16.36 2.08
N PHE A 115 -11.61 -15.10 1.62
CA PHE A 115 -12.70 -14.11 1.70
C PHE A 115 -13.73 -14.20 0.57
N PHE A 116 -13.30 -14.58 -0.63
CA PHE A 116 -14.14 -14.57 -1.84
C PHE A 116 -14.32 -15.95 -2.48
N GLY A 117 -13.71 -17.00 -1.92
CA GLY A 117 -13.74 -18.32 -2.53
C GLY A 117 -13.11 -18.37 -3.93
N SER A 118 -12.19 -17.45 -4.23
CA SER A 118 -11.62 -17.29 -5.56
C SER A 118 -10.85 -18.53 -5.98
N ARG A 119 -11.18 -19.12 -7.15
CA ARG A 119 -10.40 -20.22 -7.70
C ARG A 119 -9.16 -19.69 -8.40
N VAL A 120 -7.99 -20.05 -7.89
CA VAL A 120 -6.70 -19.61 -8.44
C VAL A 120 -6.11 -20.75 -9.25
N GLY A 121 -5.90 -20.51 -10.55
CA GLY A 121 -5.29 -21.50 -11.43
C GLY A 121 -3.82 -21.79 -11.07
N TRP A 122 -3.37 -23.02 -11.35
CA TRP A 122 -2.02 -23.50 -11.05
C TRP A 122 -0.90 -22.61 -11.63
N ARG A 123 -1.13 -21.98 -12.79
CA ARG A 123 -0.17 -21.06 -13.43
C ARG A 123 0.14 -19.85 -12.54
N ARG A 124 -0.88 -19.33 -11.85
CA ARG A 124 -0.70 -18.19 -10.93
C ARG A 124 0.09 -18.59 -9.69
N TRP A 125 -0.13 -19.80 -9.17
CA TRP A 125 0.69 -20.37 -8.11
C TRP A 125 2.15 -20.52 -8.51
N LEU A 126 2.40 -21.05 -9.70
CA LEU A 126 3.76 -21.23 -10.21
C LEU A 126 4.52 -19.89 -10.33
N THR A 127 3.88 -18.85 -10.91
CA THR A 127 4.50 -17.52 -11.02
C THR A 127 4.78 -16.89 -9.66
N MET A 128 3.90 -17.10 -8.67
CA MET A 128 4.12 -16.60 -7.31
C MET A 128 5.27 -17.32 -6.62
N VAL A 129 5.39 -18.64 -6.77
CA VAL A 129 6.51 -19.41 -6.19
C VAL A 129 7.84 -18.98 -6.80
N ILE A 130 7.90 -18.83 -8.14
CA ILE A 130 9.11 -18.34 -8.82
C ILE A 130 9.50 -16.94 -8.33
N GLY A 131 8.52 -16.03 -8.21
CA GLY A 131 8.75 -14.69 -7.66
C GLY A 131 9.26 -14.72 -6.23
N PHE A 132 8.70 -15.58 -5.37
CA PHE A 132 9.12 -15.73 -3.99
C PHE A 132 10.55 -16.31 -3.87
N CYS A 133 10.92 -17.27 -4.72
CA CYS A 133 12.30 -17.74 -4.80
C CYS A 133 13.27 -16.60 -5.15
N GLY A 134 12.89 -15.71 -6.08
CA GLY A 134 13.68 -14.50 -6.39
C GLY A 134 13.87 -13.59 -5.18
N VAL A 135 12.81 -13.39 -4.39
CA VAL A 135 12.86 -12.61 -3.13
C VAL A 135 13.88 -13.21 -2.15
N ILE A 136 13.83 -14.54 -1.94
CA ILE A 136 14.77 -15.24 -1.04
C ILE A 136 16.21 -15.05 -1.53
N PHE A 137 16.43 -15.18 -2.85
CA PHE A 137 17.77 -15.03 -3.44
C PHE A 137 18.37 -13.64 -3.21
N ILE A 138 17.56 -12.57 -3.38
CA ILE A 138 17.99 -11.18 -3.21
C ILE A 138 18.15 -10.84 -1.72
N CYS A 139 17.27 -11.33 -0.86
CA CYS A 139 17.30 -11.09 0.57
C CYS A 139 18.25 -12.03 1.34
N SER A 140 19.03 -12.87 0.62
CA SER A 140 20.01 -13.74 1.25
C SER A 140 20.99 -12.90 2.07
N PRO A 141 21.02 -13.06 3.41
CA PRO A 141 21.83 -12.19 4.25
C PRO A 141 23.32 -12.49 3.98
N GLU A 142 24.06 -11.50 3.55
CA GLU A 142 25.53 -11.55 3.53
C GLU A 142 26.00 -11.83 4.96
N GLY A 143 26.51 -13.04 5.21
CA GLY A 143 27.04 -13.45 6.51
C GLY A 143 26.09 -14.24 7.43
N GLY A 144 24.94 -14.75 6.97
CA GLY A 144 24.12 -15.75 7.70
C GLY A 144 23.40 -15.23 8.94
N LYS A 145 23.42 -13.94 9.24
CA LYS A 145 22.69 -13.37 10.39
C LYS A 145 21.30 -12.92 9.97
N PHE A 146 20.29 -13.67 10.39
CA PHE A 146 18.90 -13.27 10.23
C PHE A 146 18.62 -12.02 11.07
N ASN A 147 18.37 -10.92 10.40
CA ASN A 147 18.00 -9.67 11.08
C ASN A 147 16.48 -9.60 11.22
N LEU A 148 15.99 -9.42 12.45
CA LEU A 148 14.56 -9.35 12.77
C LEU A 148 13.82 -8.25 11.97
N TYR A 149 14.54 -7.22 11.52
CA TYR A 149 13.97 -6.14 10.70
C TYR A 149 13.43 -6.65 9.35
N TYR A 150 13.88 -7.78 8.80
CA TYR A 150 13.32 -8.37 7.58
C TYR A 150 11.85 -8.81 7.72
N VAL A 151 11.39 -9.04 8.94
CA VAL A 151 9.99 -9.40 9.22
C VAL A 151 9.06 -8.21 9.00
N ILE A 152 9.52 -6.98 9.24
CA ILE A 152 8.68 -5.77 9.15
C ILE A 152 8.07 -5.58 7.76
N PRO A 153 8.81 -5.58 6.64
CA PRO A 153 8.22 -5.43 5.30
C PRO A 153 7.25 -6.55 4.94
N VAL A 154 7.45 -7.76 5.46
CA VAL A 154 6.51 -8.87 5.26
C VAL A 154 5.19 -8.62 5.98
N LEU A 155 5.24 -8.14 7.23
CA LEU A 155 4.03 -7.73 7.97
C LEU A 155 3.30 -6.57 7.26
N VAL A 156 4.05 -5.62 6.73
CA VAL A 156 3.49 -4.53 5.91
C VAL A 156 2.81 -5.08 4.66
N ALA A 157 3.40 -6.08 3.99
CA ALA A 157 2.80 -6.73 2.83
C ALA A 157 1.48 -7.44 3.18
N VAL A 158 1.38 -8.06 4.37
CA VAL A 158 0.13 -8.66 4.88
C VAL A 158 -0.91 -7.57 5.17
N ALA A 159 -0.54 -6.50 5.87
CA ALA A 159 -1.44 -5.39 6.18
C ALA A 159 -1.96 -4.73 4.89
N TYR A 160 -1.09 -4.53 3.91
CA TYR A 160 -1.46 -4.04 2.59
C TYR A 160 -2.43 -4.99 1.87
N ALA A 161 -2.17 -6.29 1.90
CA ALA A 161 -3.05 -7.29 1.29
C ALA A 161 -4.45 -7.27 1.92
N LEU A 162 -4.54 -7.18 3.25
CA LEU A 162 -5.82 -7.02 3.95
C LEU A 162 -6.52 -5.72 3.54
N SER A 163 -5.81 -4.61 3.47
CA SER A 163 -6.36 -3.32 3.05
C SER A 163 -6.94 -3.38 1.63
N VAL A 164 -6.26 -4.03 0.69
CA VAL A 164 -6.74 -4.24 -0.70
C VAL A 164 -8.00 -5.09 -0.75
N ILE A 165 -8.06 -6.16 0.04
CA ILE A 165 -9.24 -7.03 0.11
C ILE A 165 -10.44 -6.30 0.73
N LEU A 166 -10.22 -5.53 1.79
CA LEU A 166 -11.26 -4.69 2.39
C LEU A 166 -11.75 -3.63 1.41
N ALA A 167 -10.83 -2.98 0.66
CA ALA A 167 -11.19 -2.04 -0.39
C ALA A 167 -12.10 -2.67 -1.45
N LYS A 168 -11.77 -3.89 -1.89
CA LYS A 168 -12.60 -4.63 -2.85
C LYS A 168 -14.00 -4.92 -2.28
N LYS A 169 -14.09 -5.24 -0.99
CA LYS A 169 -15.37 -5.52 -0.33
C LYS A 169 -16.23 -4.26 -0.15
N THR A 170 -15.62 -3.10 0.04
CA THR A 170 -16.34 -1.83 0.19
C THR A 170 -16.72 -1.19 -1.14
N ALA A 171 -16.10 -1.61 -2.25
CA ALA A 171 -16.30 -1.05 -3.59
C ALA A 171 -17.75 -1.18 -4.13
N ASP A 172 -18.58 -2.03 -3.51
CA ASP A 172 -19.98 -2.20 -3.89
C ASP A 172 -20.86 -0.98 -3.49
N LYS A 173 -20.47 -0.26 -2.42
CA LYS A 173 -21.25 0.87 -1.88
C LYS A 173 -20.47 2.18 -1.88
N ASP A 174 -19.15 2.12 -1.81
CA ASP A 174 -18.29 3.30 -1.72
C ASP A 174 -17.56 3.53 -3.04
N THR A 175 -17.54 4.77 -3.54
CA THR A 175 -16.74 5.13 -4.69
C THR A 175 -15.24 5.11 -4.32
N LEU A 176 -14.38 4.94 -5.34
CA LEU A 176 -12.92 4.97 -5.13
C LEU A 176 -12.48 6.25 -4.42
N TYR A 177 -13.06 7.39 -4.78
CA TYR A 177 -12.72 8.70 -4.19
C TYR A 177 -13.07 8.77 -2.71
N GLN A 178 -14.26 8.31 -2.32
CA GLN A 178 -14.66 8.23 -0.91
C GLN A 178 -13.67 7.38 -0.12
N THR A 179 -13.35 6.22 -0.64
CA THR A 179 -12.41 5.28 -0.04
C THR A 179 -11.03 5.91 0.21
N ILE A 180 -10.51 6.67 -0.75
CA ILE A 180 -9.19 7.32 -0.66
C ILE A 180 -9.25 8.52 0.30
N VAL A 181 -10.28 9.37 0.23
CA VAL A 181 -10.47 10.50 1.15
C VAL A 181 -10.51 10.03 2.60
N PHE A 182 -11.32 9.01 2.90
CA PHE A 182 -11.39 8.46 4.26
C PHE A 182 -10.06 7.86 4.73
N GLN A 183 -9.31 7.22 3.83
CA GLN A 183 -8.00 6.67 4.16
C GLN A 183 -7.02 7.77 4.57
N TYR A 184 -6.96 8.88 3.84
CA TYR A 184 -6.07 10.00 4.17
C TYR A 184 -6.55 10.77 5.42
N LEU A 185 -7.83 11.03 5.58
CA LEU A 185 -8.37 11.69 6.77
C LEU A 185 -8.08 10.90 8.06
N LEU A 186 -8.23 9.59 8.02
CA LEU A 186 -7.90 8.75 9.17
C LEU A 186 -6.40 8.74 9.46
N LEU A 187 -5.55 8.74 8.42
CA LEU A 187 -4.10 8.85 8.58
C LEU A 187 -3.73 10.16 9.29
N ASP A 188 -4.29 11.30 8.89
CA ASP A 188 -3.99 12.61 9.50
C ASP A 188 -4.45 12.72 10.94
N GLN A 189 -5.64 12.21 11.26
CA GLN A 189 -6.16 12.26 12.64
C GLN A 189 -5.26 11.50 13.63
N TYR A 190 -4.75 10.33 13.25
CA TYR A 190 -3.85 9.56 14.12
C TYR A 190 -2.46 10.19 14.24
N GLN A 191 -2.00 10.93 13.23
CA GLN A 191 -0.72 11.62 13.27
C GLN A 191 -0.75 12.86 14.16
N LEU A 192 -1.86 13.60 14.15
CA LEU A 192 -2.08 14.73 15.04
C LEU A 192 -2.16 14.32 16.53
N CYS A 193 -2.58 13.08 16.81
CA CYS A 193 -2.60 12.55 18.17
C CYS A 193 -1.23 12.07 18.68
N LEU A 194 -0.25 11.85 17.77
CA LEU A 194 1.10 11.36 18.10
C LEU A 194 2.18 12.44 18.02
N ALA A 195 1.86 13.64 17.51
CA ALA A 195 2.74 14.81 17.46
C ALA A 195 2.59 15.69 18.69
#